data_4939ceb3136e14cd4c7347fb383ff7c2
#
_entry.id   4939ceb3136e14cd4c7347fb383ff7c2
#
_cell.length_a   1.000
_cell.length_b   1.000
_cell.length_c   1.000
_cell.angle_alpha   90.00
_cell.angle_beta   90.00
_cell.angle_gamma   90.00
#
_symmetry.space_group_name_H-M   'P 1'
#
loop_
_entity.id
_entity.type
_entity.pdbx_description
1 polymer ?
#
loop_
_entity_poly.entity_id
_entity_poly.type
_entity_poly.pdbx_seq_one_letter_code
_entity_poly.pdbx_strand_id
1 'polypeptide(L)'
;MNRAWMLALGVFATIIASMTGLVLLPEKQLRATPPVRDEDRDITLPAGYDGEVAEGRRVYMDLGCIYCHTQQVRPEGFGADIERGWGARRSVARDYIYDEPPLMGTMRTGPDLMNIGARQPSRQWHYLHLYQPRITSPGSIMPPHRFLFEVRHSPDGLPEDAVRLPDEFAPSKPAWIVPTDRARRLVSYLLSMDHNYEVPEAR
;
A
#
# COMPACT_ATOMS: atom_id res chain seq x y z
N MET A 1 58.35 -3.04 6.04
CA MET A 1 57.49 -3.53 4.94
C MET A 1 56.09 -3.02 5.16
N ASN A 2 55.57 -2.32 4.18
CA ASN A 2 54.19 -1.72 4.26
C ASN A 2 53.17 -2.85 4.10
N ARG A 3 52.31 -3.08 5.15
CA ARG A 3 51.21 -4.09 5.12
C ARG A 3 49.84 -3.51 4.73
N ALA A 4 49.82 -2.27 4.20
CA ALA A 4 48.58 -1.61 3.82
C ALA A 4 47.73 -2.41 2.80
N TRP A 5 48.39 -3.16 1.92
CA TRP A 5 47.73 -4.06 0.97
C TRP A 5 46.91 -5.18 1.66
N MET A 6 47.38 -5.69 2.81
CA MET A 6 46.65 -6.72 3.57
C MET A 6 45.39 -6.13 4.20
N LEU A 7 45.49 -4.89 4.69
CA LEU A 7 44.34 -4.17 5.21
C LEU A 7 43.31 -3.93 4.10
N ALA A 8 43.78 -3.43 2.93
CA ALA A 8 42.94 -3.21 1.78
C ALA A 8 42.22 -4.51 1.32
N LEU A 9 42.97 -5.62 1.24
CA LEU A 9 42.42 -6.92 0.90
C LEU A 9 41.33 -7.36 1.90
N GLY A 10 41.57 -7.19 3.20
CA GLY A 10 40.59 -7.50 4.24
C GLY A 10 39.33 -6.68 4.11
N VAL A 11 39.45 -5.36 3.87
CA VAL A 11 38.27 -4.47 3.63
C VAL A 11 37.51 -4.92 2.42
N PHE A 12 38.15 -5.17 1.28
CA PHE A 12 37.47 -5.64 0.07
C PHE A 12 36.80 -7.00 0.27
N ALA A 13 37.47 -7.95 0.95
CA ALA A 13 36.89 -9.25 1.25
C ALA A 13 35.63 -9.12 2.12
N THR A 14 35.63 -8.24 3.11
CA THR A 14 34.45 -7.96 3.97
C THR A 14 33.30 -7.34 3.16
N ILE A 15 33.60 -6.36 2.30
CA ILE A 15 32.60 -5.74 1.44
C ILE A 15 31.96 -6.77 0.50
N ILE A 16 32.80 -7.59 -0.16
CA ILE A 16 32.30 -8.63 -1.08
C ILE A 16 31.47 -9.67 -0.33
N ALA A 17 31.89 -10.13 0.83
CA ALA A 17 31.17 -11.09 1.64
C ALA A 17 29.82 -10.53 2.11
N SER A 18 29.82 -9.29 2.60
CA SER A 18 28.58 -8.60 3.03
C SER A 18 27.63 -8.39 1.86
N MET A 19 28.15 -7.91 0.73
CA MET A 19 27.32 -7.69 -0.48
C MET A 19 26.72 -9.00 -0.99
N THR A 20 27.51 -10.06 -1.03
CA THR A 20 27.06 -11.38 -1.47
C THR A 20 26.03 -11.96 -0.51
N GLY A 21 26.30 -11.97 0.80
CA GLY A 21 25.46 -12.61 1.81
C GLY A 21 24.19 -11.83 2.15
N LEU A 22 24.24 -10.49 2.16
CA LEU A 22 23.13 -9.66 2.62
C LEU A 22 22.30 -9.04 1.48
N VAL A 23 22.83 -9.00 0.27
CA VAL A 23 22.13 -8.39 -0.87
C VAL A 23 21.90 -9.42 -1.98
N LEU A 24 22.96 -9.95 -2.58
CA LEU A 24 22.85 -10.76 -3.79
C LEU A 24 22.14 -12.11 -3.58
N LEU A 25 22.45 -12.80 -2.47
CA LEU A 25 21.81 -14.09 -2.16
C LEU A 25 20.32 -13.92 -1.79
N PRO A 26 19.93 -12.99 -0.89
CA PRO A 26 18.52 -12.74 -0.61
C PRO A 26 17.74 -12.28 -1.84
N GLU A 27 18.31 -11.37 -2.64
CA GLU A 27 17.67 -10.92 -3.89
C GLU A 27 17.41 -12.09 -4.85
N LYS A 28 18.43 -12.95 -5.08
CA LYS A 28 18.27 -14.14 -5.91
C LYS A 28 17.20 -15.09 -5.38
N GLN A 29 17.13 -15.28 -4.06
CA GLN A 29 16.13 -16.15 -3.43
C GLN A 29 14.72 -15.57 -3.60
N LEU A 30 14.55 -14.27 -3.37
CA LEU A 30 13.26 -13.59 -3.51
C LEU A 30 12.77 -13.61 -4.96
N ARG A 31 13.63 -13.30 -5.93
CA ARG A 31 13.29 -13.37 -7.36
C ARG A 31 12.96 -14.78 -7.83
N ALA A 32 13.45 -15.82 -7.16
CA ALA A 32 13.15 -17.21 -7.46
C ALA A 32 11.86 -17.72 -6.78
N THR A 33 11.23 -16.91 -5.92
CA THR A 33 10.00 -17.29 -5.23
C THR A 33 8.83 -17.24 -6.22
N PRO A 34 8.17 -18.36 -6.53
CA PRO A 34 7.05 -18.37 -7.46
C PRO A 34 5.79 -17.80 -6.80
N PRO A 35 4.87 -17.23 -7.57
CA PRO A 35 3.53 -16.92 -7.07
C PRO A 35 2.78 -18.20 -6.68
N VAL A 36 1.71 -18.07 -5.89
CA VAL A 36 0.81 -19.16 -5.51
C VAL A 36 -0.43 -19.11 -6.38
N ARG A 37 -0.89 -20.25 -6.87
CA ARG A 37 -2.20 -20.36 -7.51
C ARG A 37 -3.28 -20.57 -6.45
N ASP A 38 -4.25 -19.70 -6.44
CA ASP A 38 -5.50 -19.87 -5.71
C ASP A 38 -6.47 -20.65 -6.62
N GLU A 39 -6.68 -21.93 -6.30
CA GLU A 39 -7.49 -22.83 -7.14
C GLU A 39 -8.98 -22.50 -7.06
N ASP A 40 -9.45 -21.98 -5.92
CA ASP A 40 -10.85 -21.64 -5.71
C ASP A 40 -11.27 -20.42 -6.52
N ARG A 41 -10.36 -19.46 -6.69
CA ARG A 41 -10.59 -18.23 -7.46
C ARG A 41 -10.05 -18.31 -8.90
N ASP A 42 -9.32 -19.36 -9.23
CA ASP A 42 -8.60 -19.53 -10.52
C ASP A 42 -7.66 -18.34 -10.87
N ILE A 43 -6.99 -17.79 -9.85
CA ILE A 43 -6.06 -16.66 -9.99
C ILE A 43 -4.68 -16.99 -9.43
N THR A 44 -3.67 -16.26 -9.89
CA THR A 44 -2.29 -16.35 -9.39
C THR A 44 -2.00 -15.16 -8.48
N LEU A 45 -1.46 -15.42 -7.29
CA LEU A 45 -1.22 -14.43 -6.24
C LEU A 45 0.25 -14.44 -5.75
N PRO A 46 0.81 -13.27 -5.41
CA PRO A 46 0.19 -11.97 -5.60
C PRO A 46 -0.05 -11.65 -7.07
N ALA A 47 -1.06 -10.85 -7.38
CA ALA A 47 -1.24 -10.31 -8.71
C ALA A 47 -0.20 -9.21 -8.98
N GLY A 48 0.34 -9.16 -10.19
CA GLY A 48 1.18 -8.04 -10.61
C GLY A 48 0.36 -6.75 -10.75
N TYR A 49 1.05 -5.63 -10.69
CA TYR A 49 0.42 -4.33 -10.90
C TYR A 49 0.42 -3.98 -12.39
N ASP A 50 -0.74 -3.77 -12.96
CA ASP A 50 -0.93 -3.34 -14.34
C ASP A 50 -1.92 -2.18 -14.47
N GLY A 51 -1.96 -1.53 -15.63
CA GLY A 51 -2.93 -0.49 -15.97
C GLY A 51 -3.13 0.56 -14.88
N GLU A 52 -4.37 0.77 -14.49
CA GLU A 52 -4.74 1.77 -13.47
C GLU A 52 -4.15 1.47 -12.09
N VAL A 53 -3.97 0.20 -11.73
CA VAL A 53 -3.41 -0.20 -10.43
C VAL A 53 -1.95 0.21 -10.33
N ALA A 54 -1.15 -0.04 -11.39
CA ALA A 54 0.25 0.38 -11.44
C ALA A 54 0.39 1.91 -11.36
N GLU A 55 -0.47 2.63 -12.07
CA GLU A 55 -0.48 4.10 -12.00
C GLU A 55 -0.94 4.61 -10.64
N GLY A 56 -1.92 3.96 -10.02
CA GLY A 56 -2.37 4.24 -8.66
C GLY A 56 -1.27 4.04 -7.62
N ARG A 57 -0.45 3.00 -7.79
CA ARG A 57 0.73 2.75 -6.97
C ARG A 57 1.74 3.91 -7.09
N ARG A 58 1.95 4.44 -8.30
CA ARG A 58 2.80 5.64 -8.48
C ARG A 58 2.24 6.85 -7.74
N VAL A 59 0.91 7.08 -7.85
CA VAL A 59 0.26 8.18 -7.11
C VAL A 59 0.42 8.01 -5.60
N TYR A 60 0.32 6.78 -5.06
CA TYR A 60 0.56 6.48 -3.66
C TYR A 60 1.97 6.87 -3.21
N MET A 61 2.98 6.54 -4.01
CA MET A 61 4.37 6.93 -3.75
C MET A 61 4.57 8.46 -3.84
N ASP A 62 4.06 9.09 -4.90
CA ASP A 62 4.19 10.53 -5.15
C ASP A 62 3.58 11.37 -4.01
N LEU A 63 2.48 10.91 -3.45
CA LEU A 63 1.79 11.58 -2.35
C LEU A 63 2.41 11.29 -0.97
N GLY A 64 3.39 10.39 -0.90
CA GLY A 64 4.10 10.08 0.34
C GLY A 64 3.26 9.32 1.37
N CYS A 65 2.24 8.57 0.95
CA CYS A 65 1.37 7.80 1.84
C CYS A 65 2.15 6.81 2.72
N ILE A 66 3.26 6.29 2.18
CA ILE A 66 4.18 5.38 2.87
C ILE A 66 4.84 6.00 4.11
N TYR A 67 4.90 7.33 4.23
CA TYR A 67 5.49 7.99 5.40
C TYR A 67 4.60 7.91 6.65
N CYS A 68 3.30 7.63 6.48
CA CYS A 68 2.36 7.49 7.58
C CYS A 68 1.73 6.10 7.69
N HIS A 69 1.77 5.33 6.60
CA HIS A 69 1.18 4.00 6.49
C HIS A 69 2.23 2.95 6.16
N THR A 70 2.04 1.74 6.67
CA THR A 70 2.80 0.56 6.27
C THR A 70 1.97 -0.32 5.34
N GLN A 71 2.64 -1.18 4.60
CA GLN A 71 2.06 -2.29 3.84
C GLN A 71 2.75 -3.57 4.29
N GLN A 72 2.59 -3.92 5.58
CA GLN A 72 3.22 -5.07 6.21
C GLN A 72 2.45 -5.46 7.46
N VAL A 73 1.79 -6.60 7.45
CA VAL A 73 1.17 -7.18 8.65
C VAL A 73 2.25 -7.89 9.46
N ARG A 74 2.44 -7.49 10.70
CA ARG A 74 3.41 -8.11 11.62
C ARG A 74 2.87 -9.42 12.17
N PRO A 75 3.74 -10.38 12.50
CA PRO A 75 3.34 -11.62 13.15
C PRO A 75 2.79 -11.36 14.57
N GLU A 76 2.01 -12.30 15.06
CA GLU A 76 1.58 -12.33 16.46
C GLU A 76 2.78 -12.21 17.41
N GLY A 77 2.59 -11.49 18.50
CA GLY A 77 3.65 -11.23 19.49
C GLY A 77 4.60 -10.08 19.14
N PHE A 78 4.64 -9.61 17.88
CA PHE A 78 5.40 -8.42 17.45
C PHE A 78 4.54 -7.15 17.33
N GLY A 79 3.24 -7.27 17.45
CA GLY A 79 2.29 -6.19 17.38
C GLY A 79 0.86 -6.71 17.35
N ALA A 80 -0.11 -5.81 17.39
CA ALA A 80 -1.53 -6.14 17.43
C ALA A 80 -2.18 -6.07 16.02
N ASP A 81 -1.44 -6.36 14.96
CA ASP A 81 -1.92 -6.14 13.60
C ASP A 81 -3.05 -7.12 13.23
N ILE A 82 -2.86 -8.38 13.56
CA ILE A 82 -3.85 -9.45 13.34
C ILE A 82 -5.06 -9.23 14.24
N GLU A 83 -4.84 -8.91 15.53
CA GLU A 83 -5.92 -8.60 16.48
C GLU A 83 -6.77 -7.39 16.06
N ARG A 84 -6.14 -6.41 15.38
CA ARG A 84 -6.82 -5.24 14.81
C ARG A 84 -7.52 -5.52 13.48
N GLY A 85 -7.43 -6.75 12.98
CA GLY A 85 -8.00 -7.15 11.69
C GLY A 85 -7.30 -6.50 10.49
N TRP A 86 -5.99 -6.16 10.61
CA TRP A 86 -5.25 -5.57 9.48
C TRP A 86 -4.83 -6.61 8.45
N GLY A 87 -4.88 -7.88 8.79
CA GLY A 87 -4.69 -9.02 7.92
C GLY A 87 -4.97 -10.32 8.66
N ALA A 88 -5.34 -11.36 7.92
CA ALA A 88 -5.60 -12.69 8.47
C ALA A 88 -4.30 -13.43 8.86
N ARG A 89 -3.16 -13.01 8.30
CA ARG A 89 -1.83 -13.58 8.52
C ARG A 89 -0.75 -12.50 8.47
N ARG A 90 0.45 -12.83 8.94
CA ARG A 90 1.62 -11.98 8.75
C ARG A 90 1.99 -11.88 7.27
N SER A 91 2.58 -10.76 6.87
CA SER A 91 3.19 -10.63 5.55
C SER A 91 4.44 -11.51 5.43
N VAL A 92 4.68 -12.00 4.22
CA VAL A 92 5.83 -12.83 3.86
C VAL A 92 6.51 -12.25 2.61
N ALA A 93 7.74 -12.69 2.35
CA ALA A 93 8.51 -12.21 1.21
C ALA A 93 7.80 -12.38 -0.14
N ARG A 94 7.01 -13.46 -0.28
CA ARG A 94 6.20 -13.74 -1.46
C ARG A 94 5.20 -12.65 -1.80
N ASP A 95 4.66 -11.95 -0.81
CA ASP A 95 3.68 -10.88 -1.01
C ASP A 95 4.25 -9.70 -1.81
N TYR A 96 5.58 -9.58 -1.92
CA TYR A 96 6.28 -8.45 -2.54
C TYR A 96 7.07 -8.80 -3.80
N ILE A 97 6.88 -10.01 -4.38
CA ILE A 97 7.70 -10.46 -5.53
C ILE A 97 7.56 -9.59 -6.80
N TYR A 98 6.48 -8.82 -6.89
CA TYR A 98 6.24 -7.87 -7.97
C TYR A 98 6.43 -6.41 -7.56
N ASP A 99 6.89 -6.17 -6.32
CA ASP A 99 7.09 -4.82 -5.79
C ASP A 99 8.50 -4.29 -6.10
N GLU A 100 8.55 -3.20 -6.86
CA GLU A 100 9.78 -2.47 -7.15
C GLU A 100 9.60 -0.97 -6.89
N PRO A 101 10.08 -0.47 -5.73
CA PRO A 101 10.51 -1.15 -4.51
C PRO A 101 9.33 -1.62 -3.66
N PRO A 102 9.51 -2.57 -2.71
CA PRO A 102 8.49 -2.89 -1.71
C PRO A 102 8.13 -1.68 -0.84
N LEU A 103 6.84 -1.39 -0.72
CA LEU A 103 6.34 -0.23 0.02
C LEU A 103 5.98 -0.58 1.47
N MET A 104 6.82 -1.34 2.16
CA MET A 104 6.55 -1.81 3.52
C MET A 104 6.29 -0.69 4.52
N GLY A 105 6.98 0.46 4.36
CA GLY A 105 6.87 1.60 5.27
C GLY A 105 7.59 1.38 6.59
N THR A 106 7.80 2.46 7.35
CA THR A 106 8.51 2.44 8.63
C THR A 106 7.70 3.05 9.77
N MET A 107 6.63 3.76 9.48
CA MET A 107 5.80 4.48 10.46
C MET A 107 4.35 4.06 10.35
N ARG A 108 3.68 4.07 11.50
CA ARG A 108 2.25 3.76 11.66
C ARG A 108 1.51 4.88 12.34
N THR A 109 1.70 6.10 11.85
CA THR A 109 0.86 7.25 12.20
C THR A 109 -0.59 6.99 11.79
N GLY A 110 -0.78 6.31 10.66
CA GLY A 110 -2.02 5.68 10.23
C GLY A 110 -1.96 4.15 10.32
N PRO A 111 -3.09 3.45 10.08
CA PRO A 111 -3.14 1.99 10.07
C PRO A 111 -2.33 1.38 8.93
N ASP A 112 -2.00 0.10 9.06
CA ASP A 112 -1.45 -0.69 7.96
C ASP A 112 -2.46 -0.81 6.81
N LEU A 113 -1.97 -0.76 5.57
CA LEU A 113 -2.79 -0.79 4.37
C LEU A 113 -2.63 -2.07 3.52
N MET A 114 -1.86 -3.06 3.98
CA MET A 114 -1.60 -4.31 3.22
C MET A 114 -2.88 -5.00 2.74
N ASN A 115 -3.96 -4.90 3.53
CA ASN A 115 -5.26 -5.50 3.20
C ASN A 115 -6.38 -4.46 3.22
N ILE A 116 -6.10 -3.23 2.80
CA ILE A 116 -7.12 -2.17 2.87
C ILE A 116 -8.26 -2.41 1.89
N GLY A 117 -8.01 -3.00 0.73
CA GLY A 117 -9.05 -3.35 -0.24
C GLY A 117 -10.04 -4.36 0.31
N ALA A 118 -9.56 -5.38 1.03
CA ALA A 118 -10.42 -6.34 1.70
C ALA A 118 -11.20 -5.73 2.87
N ARG A 119 -10.55 -4.86 3.67
CA ARG A 119 -11.19 -4.22 4.84
C ARG A 119 -12.19 -3.13 4.49
N GLN A 120 -11.92 -2.41 3.41
CA GLN A 120 -12.73 -1.29 2.94
C GLN A 120 -12.93 -1.39 1.42
N PRO A 121 -13.83 -2.28 0.96
CA PRO A 121 -14.04 -2.52 -0.46
C PRO A 121 -14.82 -1.40 -1.17
N SER A 122 -15.31 -0.41 -0.45
CA SER A 122 -16.12 0.68 -1.00
C SER A 122 -15.25 1.79 -1.60
N ARG A 123 -15.32 1.97 -2.91
CA ARG A 123 -14.69 3.09 -3.64
C ARG A 123 -15.14 4.44 -3.10
N GLN A 124 -16.43 4.57 -2.82
CA GLN A 124 -17.01 5.80 -2.25
C GLN A 124 -16.43 6.13 -0.88
N TRP A 125 -16.25 5.12 -0.02
CA TRP A 125 -15.60 5.31 1.29
C TRP A 125 -14.19 5.88 1.13
N HIS A 126 -13.39 5.35 0.20
CA HIS A 126 -12.05 5.85 -0.08
C HIS A 126 -12.06 7.30 -0.56
N TYR A 127 -12.98 7.68 -1.45
CA TYR A 127 -13.10 9.06 -1.92
C TYR A 127 -13.42 10.02 -0.77
N LEU A 128 -14.39 9.69 0.06
CA LEU A 128 -14.72 10.50 1.25
C LEU A 128 -13.55 10.59 2.23
N HIS A 129 -12.87 9.46 2.48
CA HIS A 129 -11.72 9.42 3.38
C HIS A 129 -10.55 10.25 2.85
N LEU A 130 -10.23 10.16 1.58
CA LEU A 130 -9.17 10.97 0.96
C LEU A 130 -9.54 12.46 0.93
N TYR A 131 -10.79 12.79 0.59
CA TYR A 131 -11.23 14.18 0.56
C TYR A 131 -11.18 14.84 1.94
N GLN A 132 -11.75 14.18 2.94
CA GLN A 132 -11.76 14.62 4.33
C GLN A 132 -11.84 13.39 5.26
N PRO A 133 -10.72 12.95 5.82
CA PRO A 133 -10.67 11.70 6.61
C PRO A 133 -11.65 11.64 7.77
N ARG A 134 -11.99 12.78 8.35
CA ARG A 134 -12.90 12.88 9.49
C ARG A 134 -14.35 12.54 9.16
N ILE A 135 -14.72 12.49 7.87
CA ILE A 135 -16.05 12.03 7.42
C ILE A 135 -16.25 10.54 7.78
N THR A 136 -15.20 9.74 7.55
CA THR A 136 -15.28 8.27 7.71
C THR A 136 -14.62 7.79 9.00
N SER A 137 -13.74 8.60 9.58
CA SER A 137 -12.96 8.28 10.78
C SER A 137 -12.88 9.49 11.68
N PRO A 138 -13.89 9.73 12.56
CA PRO A 138 -13.86 10.84 13.50
C PRO A 138 -12.59 10.86 14.34
N GLY A 139 -11.98 12.03 14.50
CA GLY A 139 -10.70 12.18 15.21
C GLY A 139 -9.45 11.86 14.41
N SER A 140 -9.57 11.48 13.13
CA SER A 140 -8.42 11.22 12.26
C SER A 140 -7.49 12.43 12.17
N ILE A 141 -6.17 12.17 12.30
CA ILE A 141 -5.10 13.15 12.11
C ILE A 141 -4.57 13.17 10.67
N MET A 142 -5.04 12.26 9.81
CA MET A 142 -4.66 12.23 8.40
C MET A 142 -5.01 13.57 7.74
N PRO A 143 -4.09 14.18 6.97
CA PRO A 143 -4.38 15.41 6.23
C PRO A 143 -5.38 15.13 5.09
N PRO A 144 -6.29 16.06 4.80
CA PRO A 144 -7.19 15.94 3.67
C PRO A 144 -6.46 16.12 2.34
N HIS A 145 -6.78 15.30 1.35
CA HIS A 145 -6.23 15.34 0.00
C HIS A 145 -7.24 15.94 -0.99
N ARG A 146 -7.82 17.09 -0.65
CA ARG A 146 -8.89 17.75 -1.42
C ARG A 146 -8.49 18.04 -2.87
N PHE A 147 -7.22 18.26 -3.13
CA PHE A 147 -6.66 18.51 -4.47
C PHE A 147 -6.82 17.32 -5.45
N LEU A 148 -7.22 16.15 -4.94
CA LEU A 148 -7.57 14.99 -5.75
C LEU A 148 -9.03 15.02 -6.25
N PHE A 149 -9.79 16.06 -5.91
CA PHE A 149 -11.22 16.14 -6.20
C PHE A 149 -11.61 17.53 -6.69
N GLU A 150 -12.64 17.55 -7.55
CA GLU A 150 -13.37 18.77 -7.89
C GLU A 150 -14.65 18.84 -7.07
N VAL A 151 -15.03 20.02 -6.59
CA VAL A 151 -16.29 20.23 -5.88
C VAL A 151 -17.33 20.78 -6.86
N ARG A 152 -18.50 20.16 -6.92
CA ARG A 152 -19.66 20.59 -7.71
C ARG A 152 -20.84 20.88 -6.78
N HIS A 153 -21.66 21.86 -7.16
CA HIS A 153 -22.83 22.31 -6.36
C HIS A 153 -24.16 22.03 -7.04
N SER A 154 -24.15 21.52 -8.28
CA SER A 154 -25.33 21.02 -8.99
C SER A 154 -25.24 19.52 -9.17
N PRO A 155 -26.35 18.78 -9.08
CA PRO A 155 -26.38 17.37 -9.41
C PRO A 155 -26.34 17.13 -10.93
N ASP A 156 -26.57 18.15 -11.73
CA ASP A 156 -26.68 18.03 -13.19
C ASP A 156 -25.29 17.76 -13.83
N GLY A 157 -25.27 16.74 -14.67
CA GLY A 157 -24.03 16.38 -15.41
C GLY A 157 -22.91 15.81 -14.56
N LEU A 158 -23.22 15.29 -13.36
CA LEU A 158 -22.25 14.60 -12.52
C LEU A 158 -21.89 13.24 -13.14
N PRO A 159 -20.61 12.83 -13.09
CA PRO A 159 -20.24 11.47 -13.42
C PRO A 159 -20.78 10.49 -12.38
N GLU A 160 -20.90 9.21 -12.78
CA GLU A 160 -21.45 8.15 -11.94
C GLU A 160 -20.71 7.97 -10.60
N ASP A 161 -19.40 8.23 -10.59
CA ASP A 161 -18.54 8.09 -9.41
C ASP A 161 -18.46 9.36 -8.55
N ALA A 162 -19.28 10.38 -8.83
CA ALA A 162 -19.40 11.54 -7.97
C ALA A 162 -20.05 11.17 -6.64
N VAL A 163 -19.52 11.74 -5.55
CA VAL A 163 -19.98 11.42 -4.19
C VAL A 163 -20.52 12.67 -3.51
N ARG A 164 -21.73 12.57 -2.98
CA ARG A 164 -22.32 13.65 -2.17
C ARG A 164 -21.57 13.79 -0.86
N LEU A 165 -21.19 15.03 -0.52
CA LEU A 165 -20.61 15.33 0.79
C LEU A 165 -21.70 15.42 1.86
N PRO A 166 -21.41 14.95 3.09
CA PRO A 166 -22.24 15.30 4.25
C PRO A 166 -22.26 16.82 4.44
N ASP A 167 -23.38 17.36 4.80
CA ASP A 167 -23.61 18.81 4.86
C ASP A 167 -22.64 19.55 5.80
N GLU A 168 -22.17 18.91 6.85
CA GLU A 168 -21.20 19.47 7.80
C GLU A 168 -19.79 19.66 7.21
N PHE A 169 -19.46 18.91 6.13
CA PHE A 169 -18.17 18.97 5.45
C PHE A 169 -18.22 19.63 4.08
N ALA A 170 -19.43 20.06 3.66
CA ALA A 170 -19.63 20.72 2.39
C ALA A 170 -19.25 22.21 2.49
N PRO A 171 -18.43 22.75 1.55
CA PRO A 171 -18.08 24.19 1.53
C PRO A 171 -19.32 25.07 1.34
N SER A 172 -20.28 24.63 0.55
CA SER A 172 -21.62 25.17 0.38
C SER A 172 -22.58 24.02 0.07
N LYS A 173 -23.85 24.16 0.43
CA LYS A 173 -24.83 23.06 0.39
C LYS A 173 -25.84 23.22 -0.74
N PRO A 174 -26.12 22.14 -1.48
CA PRO A 174 -25.48 20.84 -1.46
C PRO A 174 -24.12 20.84 -2.19
N ALA A 175 -23.28 19.85 -1.91
CA ALA A 175 -22.00 19.68 -2.61
C ALA A 175 -21.70 18.21 -2.92
N TRP A 176 -21.04 17.98 -4.04
CA TRP A 176 -20.52 16.69 -4.47
C TRP A 176 -19.03 16.83 -4.76
N ILE A 177 -18.29 15.77 -4.49
CA ILE A 177 -16.90 15.63 -4.95
C ILE A 177 -16.88 14.75 -6.20
N VAL A 178 -16.14 15.21 -7.19
CA VAL A 178 -15.84 14.46 -8.41
C VAL A 178 -14.36 14.09 -8.37
N PRO A 179 -14.03 12.79 -8.36
CA PRO A 179 -12.62 12.38 -8.29
C PRO A 179 -11.90 12.73 -9.60
N THR A 180 -10.66 13.20 -9.48
CA THR A 180 -9.75 13.30 -10.62
C THR A 180 -9.26 11.92 -11.05
N ASP A 181 -8.64 11.80 -12.22
CA ASP A 181 -8.03 10.54 -12.66
C ASP A 181 -6.97 10.05 -11.68
N ARG A 182 -6.23 10.95 -11.04
CA ARG A 182 -5.28 10.59 -9.98
C ARG A 182 -5.98 9.95 -8.77
N ALA A 183 -7.14 10.46 -8.37
CA ALA A 183 -7.92 9.86 -7.28
C ALA A 183 -8.46 8.48 -7.65
N ARG A 184 -8.98 8.32 -8.89
CA ARG A 184 -9.51 7.04 -9.39
C ARG A 184 -8.43 5.96 -9.38
N ARG A 185 -7.24 6.26 -9.94
CA ARG A 185 -6.09 5.36 -9.99
C ARG A 185 -5.58 5.00 -8.59
N LEU A 186 -5.43 6.00 -7.71
CA LEU A 186 -5.05 5.75 -6.31
C LEU A 186 -6.01 4.79 -5.62
N VAL A 187 -7.32 5.01 -5.78
CA VAL A 187 -8.33 4.15 -5.15
C VAL A 187 -8.36 2.76 -5.81
N SER A 188 -8.11 2.64 -7.12
CA SER A 188 -7.96 1.33 -7.77
C SER A 188 -6.79 0.55 -7.19
N TYR A 189 -5.65 1.21 -6.90
CA TYR A 189 -4.54 0.59 -6.19
C TYR A 189 -4.90 0.18 -4.75
N LEU A 190 -5.53 1.07 -3.97
CA LEU A 190 -5.92 0.74 -2.60
C LEU A 190 -6.91 -0.43 -2.54
N LEU A 191 -7.83 -0.52 -3.49
CA LEU A 191 -8.79 -1.61 -3.59
C LEU A 191 -8.16 -2.94 -4.04
N SER A 192 -7.04 -2.91 -4.76
CA SER A 192 -6.30 -4.12 -5.16
C SER A 192 -5.51 -4.74 -4.00
N MET A 193 -5.35 -4.03 -2.89
CA MET A 193 -4.56 -4.50 -1.75
C MET A 193 -5.36 -5.48 -0.89
N ASP A 194 -5.28 -6.75 -1.26
CA ASP A 194 -5.80 -7.92 -0.52
C ASP A 194 -4.79 -9.06 -0.59
N HIS A 195 -4.08 -9.27 0.52
CA HIS A 195 -3.06 -10.31 0.69
C HIS A 195 -3.49 -11.36 1.73
N ASN A 196 -4.80 -11.55 1.91
CA ASN A 196 -5.35 -12.54 2.85
C ASN A 196 -5.39 -13.98 2.30
N TYR A 197 -4.81 -14.23 1.13
CA TYR A 197 -4.69 -15.57 0.57
C TYR A 197 -3.70 -16.43 1.35
N GLU A 198 -3.90 -17.75 1.32
CA GLU A 198 -3.02 -18.69 2.01
C GLU A 198 -1.66 -18.83 1.31
N VAL A 199 -0.61 -18.88 2.12
CA VAL A 199 0.76 -19.13 1.67
C VAL A 199 1.46 -20.11 2.61
N PRO A 200 2.32 -21.01 2.09
CA PRO A 200 2.99 -22.01 2.91
C PRO A 200 3.84 -21.42 4.04
N GLU A 201 4.45 -20.26 3.79
CA GLU A 201 5.40 -19.60 4.71
C GLU A 201 4.72 -18.88 5.88
N ALA A 202 3.41 -18.71 5.85
CA ALA A 202 2.66 -18.03 6.90
C ALA A 202 1.84 -18.98 7.78
N ARG A 203 1.99 -20.30 7.58
CA ARG A 203 1.38 -21.35 8.39
C ARG A 203 2.10 -21.55 9.70
#